data_425bdb35cc43e7363f2596d392502b58
#
_entry.id   425bdb35cc43e7363f2596d392502b58
#
_cell.length_a   1.000
_cell.length_b   1.000
_cell.length_c   1.000
_cell.angle_alpha   90.00
_cell.angle_beta   90.00
_cell.angle_gamma   90.00
#
_symmetry.space_group_name_H-M   'P 1'
#
loop_
_entity.id
_entity.type
_entity.pdbx_description
1 polymer ?
#
loop_
_entity_poly.entity_id
_entity_poly.type
_entity_poly.pdbx_seq_one_letter_code
_entity_poly.pdbx_strand_id
1 'polypeptide(L)'
;MPSRPAGRTRPRYGSPASAPGGPPAAAPPLPLRPRQLEILTLLALEREGFTPGRLREALYGERTVTASTFKAEISHLRRALDGGVATRRYALTAPVSCDAREVLRALERGDAETALGLYGGPLLPGSQAPGIEEWRTHLEVAVREAVLASRRPEHALRYGERAPYDAEVHEHALRLLDPGDTRRALAAGRLTTALRY
;
A
#
# COMPACT_ATOMS: atom_id res chain seq x y z
N MET A 1 -27.51 -2.90 -7.05
CA MET A 1 -26.71 -2.90 -5.81
C MET A 1 -25.46 -2.09 -6.06
N PRO A 2 -25.17 -1.02 -5.32
CA PRO A 2 -24.01 -0.17 -5.59
C PRO A 2 -22.72 -0.87 -5.11
N SER A 3 -21.74 -0.93 -6.01
CA SER A 3 -20.40 -1.46 -5.78
C SER A 3 -19.68 -0.68 -4.68
N ARG A 4 -19.16 -1.38 -3.67
CA ARG A 4 -18.30 -0.78 -2.62
C ARG A 4 -17.01 -0.27 -3.28
N PRO A 5 -16.56 0.93 -2.98
CA PRO A 5 -15.28 1.44 -3.47
C PRO A 5 -14.13 0.61 -2.91
N ALA A 6 -13.13 0.37 -3.77
CA ALA A 6 -11.87 -0.30 -3.46
C ALA A 6 -11.23 0.27 -2.18
N GLY A 7 -10.77 -0.63 -1.32
CA GLY A 7 -10.18 -0.29 -0.02
C GLY A 7 -9.01 0.69 -0.18
N ARG A 8 -9.15 1.85 0.41
CA ARG A 8 -8.07 2.84 0.48
C ARG A 8 -7.07 2.36 1.52
N THR A 9 -5.86 2.05 1.11
CA THR A 9 -4.72 1.89 2.01
C THR A 9 -4.53 3.19 2.79
N ARG A 10 -4.85 3.17 4.09
CA ARG A 10 -4.75 4.34 4.96
C ARG A 10 -3.74 4.06 6.07
N PRO A 11 -2.74 4.91 6.27
CA PRO A 11 -1.92 4.84 7.47
C PRO A 11 -2.75 5.19 8.71
N ARG A 12 -2.59 4.41 9.79
CA ARG A 12 -3.24 4.62 11.08
C ARG A 12 -2.20 5.04 12.11
N TYR A 13 -2.50 6.09 12.83
CA TYR A 13 -1.69 6.54 13.97
C TYR A 13 -2.23 5.91 15.26
N GLY A 14 -1.39 5.23 16.00
CA GLY A 14 -1.73 4.62 17.29
C GLY A 14 -1.20 5.48 18.45
N SER A 15 -2.09 5.89 19.35
CA SER A 15 -1.71 6.51 20.62
C SER A 15 -1.10 5.47 21.58
N PRO A 16 -0.15 5.87 22.46
CA PRO A 16 0.44 4.97 23.43
C PRO A 16 -0.48 4.75 24.64
N ALA A 17 -0.49 3.51 25.13
CA ALA A 17 -0.94 3.01 26.40
C ALA A 17 -2.46 2.99 26.69
N SER A 18 -3.02 1.80 26.54
CA SER A 18 -4.19 1.36 27.34
C SER A 18 -4.06 -0.13 27.67
N ALA A 19 -4.57 -0.48 28.84
CA ALA A 19 -4.43 -1.71 29.60
C ALA A 19 -4.74 -3.04 28.87
N PRO A 20 -4.35 -4.22 29.43
CA PRO A 20 -4.37 -5.51 28.76
C PRO A 20 -5.80 -6.06 28.64
N GLY A 21 -6.24 -6.40 27.42
CA GLY A 21 -7.38 -7.30 27.27
C GLY A 21 -8.39 -7.06 26.14
N GLY A 22 -8.23 -6.07 25.28
CA GLY A 22 -9.12 -5.89 24.12
C GLY A 22 -8.34 -5.57 22.84
N PRO A 23 -8.90 -5.86 21.64
CA PRO A 23 -8.29 -5.34 20.42
C PRO A 23 -8.24 -3.81 20.52
N PRO A 24 -7.12 -3.14 20.18
CA PRO A 24 -7.00 -1.71 20.30
C PRO A 24 -8.12 -1.05 19.49
N ALA A 25 -8.91 -0.22 20.14
CA ALA A 25 -9.91 0.58 19.47
C ALA A 25 -9.23 1.36 18.34
N ALA A 26 -9.72 1.18 17.11
CA ALA A 26 -9.14 1.86 15.96
C ALA A 26 -9.21 3.37 16.23
N ALA A 27 -8.04 4.01 16.32
CA ALA A 27 -7.96 5.46 16.47
C ALA A 27 -8.76 6.12 15.34
N PRO A 28 -9.50 7.21 15.62
CA PRO A 28 -10.27 7.90 14.59
C PRO A 28 -9.36 8.31 13.45
N PRO A 29 -9.84 8.21 12.19
CA PRO A 29 -9.04 8.55 11.04
C PRO A 29 -8.64 10.02 11.10
N LEU A 30 -7.33 10.31 11.05
CA LEU A 30 -6.82 11.66 10.95
C LEU A 30 -7.29 12.29 9.63
N PRO A 31 -7.90 13.46 9.62
CA PRO A 31 -8.33 14.16 8.41
C PRO A 31 -7.11 14.78 7.71
N LEU A 32 -6.26 13.96 7.09
CA LEU A 32 -5.08 14.40 6.37
C LEU A 32 -5.45 14.82 4.94
N ARG A 33 -4.85 15.93 4.49
CA ARG A 33 -4.89 16.34 3.09
C ARG A 33 -4.06 15.37 2.23
N PRO A 34 -4.33 15.26 0.91
CA PRO A 34 -3.59 14.32 0.05
C PRO A 34 -2.07 14.41 0.18
N ARG A 35 -1.50 15.62 0.19
CA ARG A 35 -0.06 15.82 0.33
C ARG A 35 0.47 15.36 1.70
N GLN A 36 -0.25 15.59 2.77
CA GLN A 36 0.11 15.11 4.10
C GLN A 36 0.08 13.59 4.18
N LEU A 37 -0.87 12.97 3.49
CA LEU A 37 -0.97 11.51 3.40
C LEU A 37 0.21 10.91 2.63
N GLU A 38 0.62 11.54 1.51
CA GLU A 38 1.83 11.13 0.77
C GLU A 38 3.08 11.22 1.65
N ILE A 39 3.28 12.33 2.36
CA ILE A 39 4.42 12.50 3.27
C ILE A 39 4.38 11.42 4.36
N LEU A 40 3.25 11.23 5.02
CA LEU A 40 3.11 10.24 6.09
C LEU A 40 3.41 8.82 5.58
N THR A 41 2.91 8.48 4.40
CA THR A 41 3.15 7.17 3.77
C THR A 41 4.63 6.95 3.48
N LEU A 42 5.32 7.93 2.88
CA LEU A 42 6.75 7.85 2.64
C LEU A 42 7.54 7.67 3.94
N LEU A 43 7.22 8.48 4.98
CA LEU A 43 7.87 8.35 6.29
C LEU A 43 7.58 7.04 6.99
N ALA A 44 6.41 6.43 6.75
CA ALA A 44 6.07 5.12 7.30
C ALA A 44 6.80 3.98 6.61
N LEU A 45 7.07 4.09 5.31
CA LEU A 45 7.77 3.08 4.52
C LEU A 45 9.29 3.14 4.69
N GLU A 46 9.86 4.35 4.83
CA GLU A 46 11.30 4.57 4.98
C GLU A 46 11.72 4.66 6.46
N ARG A 47 12.28 3.58 6.99
CA ARG A 47 12.65 3.48 8.42
C ARG A 47 13.72 4.48 8.84
N GLU A 48 14.69 4.74 7.97
CA GLU A 48 15.79 5.63 8.28
C GLU A 48 15.40 7.11 8.14
N GLY A 49 14.19 7.37 7.67
CA GLY A 49 13.68 8.69 7.37
C GLY A 49 14.38 9.36 6.18
N PHE A 50 14.04 10.60 5.93
CA PHE A 50 14.49 11.36 4.77
C PHE A 50 15.32 12.57 5.15
N THR A 51 16.34 12.86 4.38
CA THR A 51 16.89 14.23 4.34
C THR A 51 15.88 15.17 3.67
N PRO A 52 15.91 16.48 3.96
CA PRO A 52 14.99 17.44 3.31
C PRO A 52 15.04 17.39 1.79
N GLY A 53 16.20 17.21 1.19
CA GLY A 53 16.39 17.11 -0.25
C GLY A 53 15.70 15.86 -0.82
N ARG A 54 15.99 14.68 -0.26
CA ARG A 54 15.40 13.42 -0.68
C ARG A 54 13.87 13.40 -0.55
N LEU A 55 13.33 13.94 0.56
CA LEU A 55 11.87 13.99 0.73
C LEU A 55 11.21 14.92 -0.29
N ARG A 56 11.84 16.07 -0.57
CA ARG A 56 11.35 16.98 -1.61
C ARG A 56 11.35 16.34 -2.98
N GLU A 57 12.43 15.64 -3.33
CA GLU A 57 12.54 14.88 -4.58
C GLU A 57 11.45 13.79 -4.68
N ALA A 58 11.28 12.98 -3.64
CA ALA A 58 10.26 11.94 -3.59
C ALA A 58 8.82 12.46 -3.70
N LEU A 59 8.56 13.71 -3.27
CA LEU A 59 7.23 14.32 -3.34
C LEU A 59 6.95 15.10 -4.63
N TYR A 60 7.98 15.70 -5.22
CA TYR A 60 7.80 16.65 -6.30
C TYR A 60 8.60 16.34 -7.57
N GLY A 61 9.61 15.45 -7.48
CA GLY A 61 10.53 15.19 -8.58
C GLY A 61 11.23 16.48 -9.02
N GLU A 62 11.20 16.74 -10.31
CA GLU A 62 11.77 17.95 -10.91
C GLU A 62 10.88 19.20 -10.78
N ARG A 63 9.66 19.07 -10.27
CA ARG A 63 8.76 20.21 -10.11
C ARG A 63 9.32 21.23 -9.12
N THR A 64 9.43 22.47 -9.55
CA THR A 64 9.92 23.54 -8.70
C THR A 64 8.91 23.87 -7.60
N VAL A 65 9.30 23.62 -6.36
CA VAL A 65 8.52 23.97 -5.16
C VAL A 65 9.38 24.81 -4.24
N THR A 66 8.81 25.92 -3.73
CA THR A 66 9.55 26.80 -2.82
C THR A 66 9.85 26.08 -1.49
N ALA A 67 10.97 26.41 -0.90
CA ALA A 67 11.35 25.86 0.41
C ALA A 67 10.30 26.18 1.51
N SER A 68 9.62 27.32 1.40
CA SER A 68 8.55 27.71 2.32
C SER A 68 7.32 26.82 2.19
N THR A 69 6.86 26.53 0.96
CA THR A 69 5.74 25.61 0.72
C THR A 69 6.04 24.21 1.27
N PHE A 70 7.21 23.67 0.95
CA PHE A 70 7.62 22.35 1.47
C PHE A 70 7.67 22.33 3.01
N LYS A 71 8.27 23.34 3.65
CA LYS A 71 8.31 23.44 5.11
C LYS A 71 6.91 23.60 5.72
N ALA A 72 6.00 24.29 5.06
CA ALA A 72 4.62 24.45 5.52
C ALA A 72 3.89 23.09 5.54
N GLU A 73 4.03 22.27 4.50
CA GLU A 73 3.41 20.93 4.45
C GLU A 73 3.93 20.03 5.59
N ILE A 74 5.25 20.03 5.83
CA ILE A 74 5.84 19.29 6.96
C ILE A 74 5.32 19.80 8.30
N SER A 75 5.22 21.13 8.46
CA SER A 75 4.70 21.75 9.69
C SER A 75 3.24 21.39 9.94
N HIS A 76 2.42 21.36 8.89
CA HIS A 76 1.02 20.95 8.98
C HIS A 76 0.91 19.46 9.38
N LEU A 77 1.67 18.57 8.73
CA LEU A 77 1.69 17.16 9.12
C LEU A 77 2.15 16.99 10.56
N ARG A 78 3.23 17.68 10.95
CA ARG A 78 3.75 17.60 12.32
C ARG A 78 2.72 18.04 13.35
N ARG A 79 1.95 19.10 13.07
CA ARG A 79 0.87 19.54 13.95
C ARG A 79 -0.26 18.51 14.01
N ALA A 80 -0.63 17.90 12.88
CA ALA A 80 -1.64 16.85 12.84
C ALA A 80 -1.23 15.57 13.59
N LEU A 81 0.07 15.36 13.78
CA LEU A 81 0.66 14.23 14.50
C LEU A 81 1.23 14.62 15.89
N ASP A 82 0.78 15.72 16.48
CA ASP A 82 1.22 16.20 17.80
C ASP A 82 2.76 16.21 17.98
N GLY A 83 3.48 16.64 16.96
CA GLY A 83 4.93 16.67 16.96
C GLY A 83 5.61 15.39 16.49
N GLY A 84 4.85 14.39 16.06
CA GLY A 84 5.31 13.03 15.71
C GLY A 84 6.26 12.91 14.50
N VAL A 85 6.85 14.01 14.02
CA VAL A 85 7.87 14.04 12.96
C VAL A 85 9.12 14.74 13.45
N ALA A 86 10.27 14.05 13.42
CA ALA A 86 11.58 14.63 13.73
C ALA A 86 12.01 15.63 12.65
N THR A 87 12.81 16.65 13.04
CA THR A 87 13.13 17.80 12.15
C THR A 87 14.54 17.77 11.55
N ARG A 88 15.50 17.16 12.23
CA ARG A 88 16.87 17.05 11.71
C ARG A 88 16.96 16.11 10.52
N ARG A 89 16.24 15.01 10.62
CA ARG A 89 15.94 14.07 9.56
C ARG A 89 14.45 13.79 9.65
N TYR A 90 13.69 13.94 8.59
CA TYR A 90 12.25 13.69 8.61
C TYR A 90 11.99 12.19 8.79
N ALA A 91 11.58 11.82 9.99
CA ALA A 91 11.24 10.46 10.37
C ALA A 91 10.08 10.51 11.37
N LEU A 92 9.29 9.46 11.43
CA LEU A 92 8.26 9.33 12.44
C LEU A 92 8.90 9.03 13.80
N THR A 93 8.48 9.74 14.83
CA THR A 93 8.97 9.57 16.22
C THR A 93 8.16 8.51 16.99
N ALA A 94 7.00 8.14 16.47
CA ALA A 94 6.16 7.07 17.00
C ALA A 94 5.81 6.06 15.89
N PRO A 95 5.58 4.79 16.22
CA PRO A 95 5.17 3.79 15.25
C PRO A 95 3.81 4.14 14.64
N VAL A 96 3.74 4.08 13.31
CA VAL A 96 2.51 4.23 12.54
C VAL A 96 2.20 2.90 11.88
N SER A 97 0.96 2.43 12.03
CA SER A 97 0.49 1.28 11.27
C SER A 97 0.29 1.70 9.80
N CYS A 98 0.91 0.96 8.90
CA CYS A 98 0.83 1.19 7.46
C CYS A 98 0.63 -0.16 6.78
N ASP A 99 -0.53 -0.35 6.15
CA ASP A 99 -0.90 -1.62 5.51
C ASP A 99 0.16 -2.06 4.48
N ALA A 100 0.68 -1.11 3.67
CA ALA A 100 1.74 -1.38 2.72
C ALA A 100 3.00 -1.97 3.37
N ARG A 101 3.39 -1.46 4.54
CA ARG A 101 4.53 -1.99 5.30
C ARG A 101 4.24 -3.37 5.89
N GLU A 102 3.02 -3.60 6.35
CA GLU A 102 2.63 -4.92 6.87
C GLU A 102 2.56 -5.96 5.73
N VAL A 103 2.15 -5.57 4.52
CA VAL A 103 2.24 -6.41 3.32
C VAL A 103 3.69 -6.84 3.08
N LEU A 104 4.64 -5.89 3.02
CA LEU A 104 6.05 -6.20 2.82
C LEU A 104 6.60 -7.13 3.89
N ARG A 105 6.28 -6.87 5.16
CA ARG A 105 6.69 -7.75 6.27
C ARG A 105 6.11 -9.16 6.17
N ALA A 106 4.88 -9.31 5.70
CA ALA A 106 4.29 -10.61 5.48
C ALA A 106 5.02 -11.35 4.35
N LEU A 107 5.35 -10.65 3.24
CA LEU A 107 6.15 -11.21 2.15
C LEU A 107 7.57 -11.60 2.59
N GLU A 108 8.25 -10.77 3.40
CA GLU A 108 9.56 -11.08 3.99
C GLU A 108 9.56 -12.39 4.80
N ARG A 109 8.42 -12.72 5.43
CA ARG A 109 8.23 -13.98 6.17
C ARG A 109 7.74 -15.14 5.31
N GLY A 110 7.54 -14.95 4.01
CA GLY A 110 6.95 -15.93 3.11
C GLY A 110 5.44 -16.16 3.31
N ASP A 111 4.76 -15.26 4.04
CA ASP A 111 3.32 -15.36 4.35
C ASP A 111 2.49 -14.63 3.28
N ALA A 112 2.37 -15.26 2.12
CA ALA A 112 1.60 -14.73 1.00
C ALA A 112 0.10 -14.58 1.31
N GLU A 113 -0.47 -15.44 2.17
CA GLU A 113 -1.87 -15.36 2.56
C GLU A 113 -2.17 -14.06 3.31
N THR A 114 -1.36 -13.77 4.34
CA THR A 114 -1.47 -12.52 5.11
C THR A 114 -1.19 -11.30 4.22
N ALA A 115 -0.16 -11.36 3.36
CA ALA A 115 0.16 -10.28 2.45
C ALA A 115 -1.02 -9.94 1.53
N LEU A 116 -1.62 -10.94 0.91
CA LEU A 116 -2.82 -10.78 0.07
C LEU A 116 -4.04 -10.33 0.86
N GLY A 117 -4.14 -10.74 2.14
CA GLY A 117 -5.17 -10.25 3.06
C GLY A 117 -5.13 -8.76 3.28
N LEU A 118 -3.93 -8.23 3.43
CA LEU A 118 -3.65 -6.82 3.71
C LEU A 118 -3.60 -5.96 2.44
N TYR A 119 -3.21 -6.55 1.30
CA TYR A 119 -3.08 -5.83 0.04
C TYR A 119 -4.44 -5.41 -0.51
N GLY A 120 -4.78 -4.15 -0.34
CA GLY A 120 -6.06 -3.57 -0.78
C GLY A 120 -6.08 -3.09 -2.25
N GLY A 121 -4.96 -3.20 -2.97
CA GLY A 121 -4.76 -2.64 -4.31
C GLY A 121 -3.62 -1.63 -4.35
N PRO A 122 -3.48 -0.87 -5.45
CA PRO A 122 -2.38 0.08 -5.65
C PRO A 122 -2.26 1.11 -4.52
N LEU A 123 -1.03 1.39 -4.09
CA LEU A 123 -0.74 2.38 -3.05
C LEU A 123 -1.08 3.78 -3.54
N LEU A 124 -1.99 4.48 -2.84
CA LEU A 124 -2.41 5.86 -3.15
C LEU A 124 -2.59 6.09 -4.67
N PRO A 125 -3.55 5.42 -5.35
CA PRO A 125 -3.63 5.40 -6.80
C PRO A 125 -3.82 6.77 -7.45
N GLY A 126 -4.30 7.77 -6.70
CA GLY A 126 -4.44 9.16 -7.17
C GLY A 126 -3.21 10.03 -6.96
N SER A 127 -2.13 9.50 -6.37
CA SER A 127 -0.89 10.25 -6.16
C SER A 127 0.01 10.19 -7.40
N GLN A 128 0.59 11.35 -7.73
CA GLN A 128 1.63 11.52 -8.76
C GLN A 128 2.98 11.88 -8.13
N ALA A 129 3.16 11.65 -6.85
CA ALA A 129 4.45 11.85 -6.18
C ALA A 129 5.40 10.71 -6.58
N PRO A 130 6.61 11.01 -7.13
CA PRO A 130 7.53 10.00 -7.64
C PRO A 130 7.84 8.90 -6.63
N GLY A 131 8.10 9.24 -5.37
CA GLY A 131 8.37 8.26 -4.33
C GLY A 131 7.15 7.39 -3.97
N ILE A 132 5.93 7.87 -4.18
CA ILE A 132 4.71 7.05 -4.02
C ILE A 132 4.54 6.11 -5.21
N GLU A 133 4.82 6.57 -6.43
CA GLU A 133 4.78 5.74 -7.63
C GLU A 133 5.81 4.61 -7.57
N GLU A 134 7.01 4.92 -7.11
CA GLU A 134 8.08 3.93 -6.89
C GLU A 134 7.65 2.86 -5.88
N TRP A 135 7.14 3.26 -4.72
CA TRP A 135 6.64 2.32 -3.71
C TRP A 135 5.40 1.54 -4.18
N ARG A 136 4.53 2.16 -4.98
CA ARG A 136 3.38 1.48 -5.61
C ARG A 136 3.84 0.36 -6.50
N THR A 137 4.75 0.66 -7.43
CA THR A 137 5.34 -0.33 -8.33
C THR A 137 6.04 -1.46 -7.56
N HIS A 138 6.83 -1.10 -6.55
CA HIS A 138 7.52 -2.09 -5.72
C HIS A 138 6.53 -3.05 -5.04
N LEU A 139 5.45 -2.55 -4.44
CA LEU A 139 4.42 -3.37 -3.79
C LEU A 139 3.67 -4.26 -4.80
N GLU A 140 3.28 -3.70 -5.93
CA GLU A 140 2.58 -4.44 -6.98
C GLU A 140 3.43 -5.60 -7.49
N VAL A 141 4.69 -5.35 -7.82
CA VAL A 141 5.63 -6.38 -8.26
C VAL A 141 5.84 -7.42 -7.17
N ALA A 142 6.11 -7.01 -5.93
CA ALA A 142 6.38 -7.95 -4.84
C ALA A 142 5.18 -8.87 -4.54
N VAL A 143 3.95 -8.33 -4.52
CA VAL A 143 2.73 -9.12 -4.30
C VAL A 143 2.46 -10.04 -5.49
N ARG A 144 2.60 -9.53 -6.72
CA ARG A 144 2.42 -10.30 -7.95
C ARG A 144 3.36 -11.51 -8.00
N GLU A 145 4.65 -11.30 -7.76
CA GLU A 145 5.64 -12.38 -7.76
C GLU A 145 5.35 -13.42 -6.68
N ALA A 146 4.93 -13.00 -5.49
CA ALA A 146 4.52 -13.93 -4.44
C ALA A 146 3.29 -14.76 -4.84
N VAL A 147 2.36 -14.18 -5.59
CA VAL A 147 1.20 -14.90 -6.16
C VAL A 147 1.64 -15.93 -7.19
N LEU A 148 2.52 -15.56 -8.12
CA LEU A 148 3.02 -16.45 -9.16
C LEU A 148 3.91 -17.59 -8.61
N ALA A 149 4.60 -17.34 -7.51
CA ALA A 149 5.36 -18.37 -6.80
C ALA A 149 4.47 -19.32 -5.96
N SER A 150 3.24 -18.90 -5.68
CA SER A 150 2.32 -19.69 -4.86
C SER A 150 1.75 -20.87 -5.63
N ARG A 151 1.60 -22.02 -4.90
CA ARG A 151 0.89 -23.20 -5.42
C ARG A 151 -0.60 -23.22 -5.07
N ARG A 152 -1.12 -22.17 -4.46
CA ARG A 152 -2.53 -22.07 -4.04
C ARG A 152 -3.31 -21.25 -5.07
N PRO A 153 -4.30 -21.85 -5.77
CA PRO A 153 -5.08 -21.14 -6.78
C PRO A 153 -5.85 -19.94 -6.20
N GLU A 154 -6.21 -20.00 -4.91
CA GLU A 154 -6.90 -18.91 -4.20
C GLU A 154 -6.12 -17.61 -4.23
N HIS A 155 -4.78 -17.67 -4.18
CA HIS A 155 -3.93 -16.48 -4.22
C HIS A 155 -4.03 -15.79 -5.58
N ALA A 156 -3.95 -16.54 -6.67
CA ALA A 156 -4.09 -16.00 -8.02
C ALA A 156 -5.50 -15.49 -8.30
N LEU A 157 -6.53 -16.21 -7.87
CA LEU A 157 -7.93 -15.78 -8.00
C LEU A 157 -8.19 -14.46 -7.26
N ARG A 158 -7.72 -14.35 -6.02
CA ARG A 158 -7.90 -13.16 -5.19
C ARG A 158 -7.13 -11.93 -5.71
N TYR A 159 -5.87 -12.12 -6.12
CA TYR A 159 -5.08 -11.05 -6.71
C TYR A 159 -5.69 -10.60 -8.05
N GLY A 160 -6.12 -11.53 -8.89
CA GLY A 160 -6.74 -11.24 -10.18
C GLY A 160 -8.05 -10.45 -10.10
N GLU A 161 -8.69 -10.34 -8.92
CA GLU A 161 -9.80 -9.40 -8.69
C GLU A 161 -9.36 -7.94 -8.70
N ARG A 162 -8.11 -7.68 -8.33
CA ARG A 162 -7.52 -6.35 -8.26
C ARG A 162 -6.69 -6.00 -9.48
N ALA A 163 -6.19 -7.03 -10.17
CA ALA A 163 -5.41 -6.93 -11.39
C ALA A 163 -6.10 -7.67 -12.56
N PRO A 164 -7.27 -7.17 -13.02
CA PRO A 164 -8.12 -7.90 -13.98
C PRO A 164 -7.46 -8.06 -15.37
N TYR A 165 -6.44 -7.27 -15.68
CA TYR A 165 -5.73 -7.32 -16.96
C TYR A 165 -4.39 -8.07 -16.89
N ASP A 166 -4.06 -8.68 -15.76
CA ASP A 166 -2.86 -9.51 -15.61
C ASP A 166 -3.12 -10.93 -16.13
N ALA A 167 -2.88 -11.13 -17.44
CA ALA A 167 -3.11 -12.39 -18.11
C ALA A 167 -2.32 -13.55 -17.47
N GLU A 168 -1.06 -13.31 -17.07
CA GLU A 168 -0.19 -14.34 -16.49
C GLU A 168 -0.73 -14.86 -15.16
N VAL A 169 -1.28 -14.00 -14.32
CA VAL A 169 -1.92 -14.40 -13.06
C VAL A 169 -3.16 -15.26 -13.32
N HIS A 170 -3.98 -14.91 -14.32
CA HIS A 170 -5.15 -15.71 -14.68
C HIS A 170 -4.77 -17.07 -15.27
N GLU A 171 -3.72 -17.12 -16.10
CA GLU A 171 -3.15 -18.37 -16.59
C GLU A 171 -2.60 -19.22 -15.43
N HIS A 172 -1.90 -18.60 -14.49
CA HIS A 172 -1.39 -19.28 -13.31
C HIS A 172 -2.53 -19.90 -12.48
N ALA A 173 -3.62 -19.17 -12.26
CA ALA A 173 -4.81 -19.71 -11.61
C ALA A 173 -5.35 -20.95 -12.35
N LEU A 174 -5.46 -20.89 -13.68
CA LEU A 174 -5.95 -22.00 -14.51
C LEU A 174 -5.03 -23.23 -14.45
N ARG A 175 -3.71 -23.03 -14.35
CA ARG A 175 -2.74 -24.14 -14.21
C ARG A 175 -2.87 -24.87 -12.87
N LEU A 176 -3.25 -24.13 -11.81
CA LEU A 176 -3.35 -24.68 -10.46
C LEU A 176 -4.71 -25.30 -10.13
N LEU A 177 -5.78 -24.88 -10.81
CA LEU A 177 -7.13 -25.38 -10.59
C LEU A 177 -7.32 -26.74 -11.24
N ASP A 178 -7.95 -27.69 -10.54
CA ASP A 178 -8.33 -29.00 -11.09
C ASP A 178 -9.29 -28.84 -12.28
N PRO A 179 -9.26 -29.77 -13.25
CA PRO A 179 -10.12 -29.69 -14.44
C PRO A 179 -11.62 -29.57 -14.15
N GLY A 180 -12.09 -30.16 -13.03
CA GLY A 180 -13.50 -30.11 -12.61
C GLY A 180 -13.85 -28.91 -11.71
N ASP A 181 -12.90 -28.03 -11.38
CA ASP A 181 -13.15 -26.89 -10.50
C ASP A 181 -13.97 -25.82 -11.23
N THR A 182 -15.14 -25.48 -10.70
CA THR A 182 -16.04 -24.47 -11.29
C THR A 182 -15.41 -23.08 -11.39
N ARG A 183 -14.41 -22.76 -10.54
CA ARG A 183 -13.67 -21.50 -10.55
C ARG A 183 -12.83 -21.32 -11.82
N ARG A 184 -12.56 -22.40 -12.57
CA ARG A 184 -11.91 -22.33 -13.89
C ARG A 184 -12.67 -21.45 -14.87
N ALA A 185 -14.01 -21.49 -14.87
CA ALA A 185 -14.81 -20.65 -15.74
C ALA A 185 -14.59 -19.16 -15.47
N LEU A 186 -14.48 -18.78 -14.19
CA LEU A 186 -14.17 -17.41 -13.78
C LEU A 186 -12.77 -16.99 -14.23
N ALA A 187 -11.75 -17.82 -13.98
CA ALA A 187 -10.37 -17.54 -14.36
C ALA A 187 -10.22 -17.44 -15.89
N ALA A 188 -10.89 -18.34 -16.65
CA ALA A 188 -10.87 -18.31 -18.12
C ALA A 188 -11.56 -17.06 -18.68
N GLY A 189 -12.67 -16.63 -18.10
CA GLY A 189 -13.35 -15.39 -18.49
C GLY A 189 -12.46 -14.15 -18.26
N ARG A 190 -11.78 -14.09 -17.12
CA ARG A 190 -10.82 -13.00 -16.80
C ARG A 190 -9.61 -13.01 -17.75
N LEU A 191 -9.07 -14.19 -18.04
CA LEU A 191 -7.96 -14.35 -19.00
C LEU A 191 -8.37 -13.85 -20.38
N THR A 192 -9.55 -14.26 -20.86
CA THR A 192 -10.07 -13.80 -22.16
C THR A 192 -10.19 -12.28 -22.21
N THR A 193 -10.60 -11.65 -21.11
CA THR A 193 -10.67 -10.19 -21.00
C THR A 193 -9.28 -9.57 -21.02
N ALA A 194 -8.34 -10.10 -20.24
CA ALA A 194 -6.97 -9.58 -20.14
C ALA A 194 -6.22 -9.65 -21.47
N LEU A 195 -6.46 -10.66 -22.30
CA LEU A 195 -5.81 -10.83 -23.60
C LEU A 195 -6.37 -9.90 -24.72
N ARG A 196 -7.43 -9.16 -24.46
CA ARG A 196 -8.04 -8.22 -25.43
C ARG A 196 -7.51 -6.78 -25.27
N TYR A 197 -6.81 -6.51 -24.19
CA TYR A 197 -6.27 -5.20 -23.85
C TYR A 197 -4.73 -5.23 -23.76
#